data_b59e29207c3f6a155ce4df2b8faf9933
#
_entry.id   b59e29207c3f6a155ce4df2b8faf9933
#
_cell.length_a   1.000
_cell.length_b   1.000
_cell.length_c   1.000
_cell.angle_alpha   90.00
_cell.angle_beta   90.00
_cell.angle_gamma   90.00
#
_symmetry.space_group_name_H-M   'P 1'
#
loop_
_entity.id
_entity.type
_entity.pdbx_description
1 polymer ?
#
loop_
_entity_poly.entity_id
_entity_poly.type
_entity_poly.pdbx_seq_one_letter_code
_entity_poly.pdbx_strand_id
1 'polypeptide(L)'
;MLIDFDEPINRINSNSLKWDAMEKLYGVSPKDGLAMWVADMDFKAPEAVNSCIRNLSEHGIHGYFGDYSGYKTALRSWMSKKHNW
;
A
#
# COMPACT_ATOMS: atom_id res chain seq x y z
N MET A 1 14.04 -10.16 1.32
CA MET A 1 13.63 -10.33 -0.09
C MET A 1 13.64 -8.98 -0.79
N LEU A 2 14.31 -8.87 -1.89
CA LEU A 2 14.32 -7.64 -2.69
C LEU A 2 12.98 -7.51 -3.44
N ILE A 3 12.45 -6.30 -3.49
CA ILE A 3 11.27 -5.99 -4.30
C ILE A 3 11.72 -5.90 -5.76
N ASP A 4 11.06 -6.64 -6.63
CA ASP A 4 11.23 -6.48 -8.08
C ASP A 4 10.34 -5.34 -8.56
N PHE A 5 10.96 -4.22 -8.90
CA PHE A 5 10.25 -3.03 -9.40
C PHE A 5 9.92 -3.11 -10.89
N ASP A 6 10.47 -4.10 -11.60
CA ASP A 6 10.20 -4.33 -13.02
C ASP A 6 9.08 -5.35 -13.25
N GLU A 7 8.61 -6.04 -12.19
CA GLU A 7 7.48 -6.96 -12.26
C GLU A 7 6.17 -6.19 -12.52
N PRO A 8 5.52 -6.38 -13.67
CA PRO A 8 4.22 -5.76 -13.92
C PRO A 8 3.14 -6.40 -13.05
N ILE A 9 2.44 -5.59 -12.27
CA ILE A 9 1.36 -6.04 -11.39
C ILE A 9 0.02 -5.69 -12.01
N ASN A 10 -0.78 -6.70 -12.32
CA ASN A 10 -2.13 -6.48 -12.82
C ASN A 10 -3.05 -6.06 -11.68
N ARG A 11 -3.55 -4.83 -11.74
CA ARG A 11 -4.49 -4.27 -10.77
C ARG A 11 -5.92 -4.11 -11.31
N ILE A 12 -6.19 -4.56 -12.53
CA ILE A 12 -7.51 -4.55 -13.13
C ILE A 12 -8.41 -5.56 -12.40
N ASN A 13 -9.65 -5.20 -12.11
CA ASN A 13 -10.62 -5.98 -11.33
C ASN A 13 -10.20 -6.25 -9.87
N SER A 14 -9.41 -5.38 -9.29
CA SER A 14 -9.04 -5.40 -7.88
C SER A 14 -9.80 -4.38 -7.02
N ASN A 15 -10.81 -3.75 -7.57
CA ASN A 15 -11.52 -2.60 -7.00
C ASN A 15 -10.60 -1.40 -6.74
N SER A 16 -9.61 -1.24 -7.59
CA SER A 16 -8.69 -0.10 -7.57
C SER A 16 -9.36 1.14 -8.13
N LEU A 17 -9.40 2.22 -7.38
CA LEU A 17 -9.86 3.52 -7.91
C LEU A 17 -9.03 3.92 -9.13
N LYS A 18 -7.71 3.78 -9.05
CA LYS A 18 -6.76 4.18 -10.07
C LYS A 18 -6.99 3.48 -11.41
N TRP A 19 -7.21 2.16 -11.40
CA TRP A 19 -7.32 1.36 -12.62
C TRP A 19 -8.76 1.03 -13.00
N ASP A 20 -9.62 0.70 -12.04
CA ASP A 20 -10.97 0.21 -12.32
C ASP A 20 -12.01 1.33 -12.51
N ALA A 21 -11.74 2.54 -12.03
CA ALA A 21 -12.63 3.68 -12.20
C ALA A 21 -12.24 4.60 -13.38
N MET A 22 -11.07 4.44 -13.98
CA MET A 22 -10.55 5.39 -14.98
C MET A 22 -11.42 5.46 -16.25
N GLU A 23 -11.95 4.35 -16.72
CA GLU A 23 -12.80 4.34 -17.91
C GLU A 23 -14.12 5.09 -17.67
N LYS A 24 -14.76 4.83 -16.54
CA LYS A 24 -16.00 5.51 -16.14
C LYS A 24 -15.81 7.02 -15.98
N LEU A 25 -14.69 7.43 -15.38
CA LEU A 25 -14.43 8.84 -15.04
C LEU A 25 -13.82 9.63 -16.20
N TYR A 26 -12.99 9.00 -17.00
CA TYR A 26 -12.20 9.69 -18.04
C TYR A 26 -12.34 9.11 -19.44
N GLY A 27 -13.13 8.05 -19.64
CA GLY A 27 -13.34 7.44 -20.93
C GLY A 27 -12.12 6.69 -21.49
N VAL A 28 -11.14 6.38 -20.67
CA VAL A 28 -9.91 5.68 -21.06
C VAL A 28 -9.93 4.27 -20.50
N SER A 29 -9.87 3.27 -21.38
CA SER A 29 -9.82 1.86 -20.95
C SER A 29 -8.51 1.54 -20.21
N PRO A 30 -8.57 0.83 -19.09
CA PRO A 30 -7.35 0.41 -18.39
C PRO A 30 -6.51 -0.61 -19.17
N LYS A 31 -7.05 -1.19 -20.25
CA LYS A 31 -6.31 -2.09 -21.16
C LYS A 31 -5.40 -1.34 -22.12
N ASP A 32 -5.78 -0.13 -22.49
CA ASP A 32 -5.10 0.68 -23.51
C ASP A 32 -4.42 1.92 -22.92
N GLY A 33 -4.85 2.36 -21.73
CA GLY A 33 -4.37 3.56 -21.09
C GLY A 33 -3.43 3.31 -19.92
N LEU A 34 -2.71 4.36 -19.52
CA LEU A 34 -1.86 4.40 -18.33
C LEU A 34 -2.51 5.27 -17.26
N ALA A 35 -2.75 4.70 -16.09
CA ALA A 35 -3.33 5.42 -14.97
C ALA A 35 -2.24 6.22 -14.22
N MET A 36 -2.28 7.54 -14.31
CA MET A 36 -1.32 8.46 -13.68
C MET A 36 -2.02 9.57 -12.87
N TRP A 37 -3.25 9.33 -12.41
CA TRP A 37 -4.10 10.35 -11.79
C TRP A 37 -4.33 10.16 -10.29
N VAL A 38 -3.93 9.01 -9.74
CA VAL A 38 -3.97 8.72 -8.30
C VAL A 38 -2.56 8.40 -7.83
N ALA A 39 -2.19 8.90 -6.65
CA ALA A 39 -0.83 8.82 -6.14
C ALA A 39 -0.41 7.43 -5.60
N ASP A 40 -1.33 6.47 -5.50
CA ASP A 40 -0.96 5.12 -5.07
C ASP A 40 -0.05 4.46 -6.11
N MET A 41 0.99 3.81 -5.62
CA MET A 41 2.00 3.15 -6.45
C MET A 41 1.56 1.76 -6.89
N ASP A 42 2.06 1.32 -8.05
CA ASP A 42 1.77 -0.01 -8.60
C ASP A 42 2.85 -1.05 -8.20
N PHE A 43 3.47 -0.85 -7.05
CA PHE A 43 4.47 -1.75 -6.46
C PHE A 43 3.92 -2.47 -5.24
N LYS A 44 4.36 -3.71 -5.04
CA LYS A 44 4.05 -4.45 -3.81
C LYS A 44 4.62 -3.73 -2.59
N ALA A 45 3.89 -3.75 -1.48
CA ALA A 45 4.42 -3.27 -0.22
C ALA A 45 5.61 -4.13 0.24
N PRO A 46 6.55 -3.56 1.02
CA PRO A 46 7.63 -4.33 1.61
C PRO A 46 7.13 -5.53 2.41
N GLU A 47 7.89 -6.63 2.39
CA GLU A 47 7.50 -7.87 3.08
C GLU A 47 7.25 -7.67 4.58
N ALA A 48 7.97 -6.77 5.22
CA ALA A 48 7.73 -6.45 6.63
C ALA A 48 6.29 -5.94 6.90
N VAL A 49 5.73 -5.15 5.96
CA VAL A 49 4.35 -4.67 6.05
C VAL A 49 3.37 -5.81 5.83
N ASN A 50 3.58 -6.61 4.78
CA ASN A 50 2.69 -7.72 4.45
C ASN A 50 2.70 -8.80 5.53
N SER A 51 3.86 -9.11 6.10
CA SER A 51 3.98 -10.05 7.23
C SER A 51 3.22 -9.56 8.46
N CYS A 52 3.30 -8.28 8.79
CA CYS A 52 2.55 -7.72 9.90
C CYS A 52 1.03 -7.87 9.70
N ILE A 53 0.53 -7.58 8.50
CA ILE A 53 -0.89 -7.73 8.16
C ILE A 53 -1.32 -9.20 8.24
N ARG A 54 -0.51 -10.13 7.70
CA ARG A 54 -0.80 -11.57 7.79
C ARG A 54 -0.90 -12.04 9.24
N ASN A 55 0.05 -11.66 10.09
CA ASN A 55 0.05 -12.03 11.50
C ASN A 55 -1.20 -11.53 12.23
N LEU A 56 -1.63 -10.30 11.94
CA LEU A 56 -2.87 -9.75 12.49
C LEU A 56 -4.10 -10.53 12.01
N SER A 57 -4.13 -10.90 10.75
CA SER A 57 -5.21 -11.68 10.15
C SER A 57 -5.26 -13.09 10.75
N GLU A 58 -4.13 -13.75 10.91
CA GLU A 58 -4.03 -15.09 11.51
C GLU A 58 -4.42 -15.10 12.98
N HIS A 59 -4.09 -14.05 13.74
CA HIS A 59 -4.54 -13.87 15.12
C HIS A 59 -6.08 -13.85 15.21
N GLY A 60 -6.75 -13.20 14.24
CA GLY A 60 -8.18 -13.28 14.02
C GLY A 60 -9.05 -12.49 14.99
N ILE A 61 -8.48 -11.83 16.00
CA ILE A 61 -9.24 -11.01 16.96
C ILE A 61 -8.83 -9.57 16.79
N HIS A 62 -9.75 -8.75 16.28
CA HIS A 62 -9.53 -7.36 15.91
C HIS A 62 -10.21 -6.44 16.92
N GLY A 63 -9.63 -6.37 18.13
CA GLY A 63 -10.14 -5.55 19.22
C GLY A 63 -9.44 -4.20 19.34
N TYR A 64 -9.74 -3.50 20.41
CA TYR A 64 -9.05 -2.26 20.77
C TYR A 64 -7.62 -2.58 21.23
N PHE A 65 -6.66 -1.79 20.79
CA PHE A 65 -5.29 -1.91 21.27
C PHE A 65 -5.04 -0.94 22.45
N GLY A 66 -4.22 -1.39 23.39
CA GLY A 66 -4.00 -0.67 24.65
C GLY A 66 -2.76 0.21 24.72
N ASP A 67 -1.77 -0.03 23.85
CA ASP A 67 -0.47 0.64 23.92
C ASP A 67 -0.03 1.18 22.55
N TYR A 68 0.23 2.47 22.51
CA TYR A 68 0.71 3.20 21.31
C TYR A 68 2.22 3.49 21.35
N SER A 69 2.94 3.04 22.39
CA SER A 69 4.36 3.41 22.58
C SER A 69 5.24 2.95 21.42
N GLY A 70 5.03 1.73 20.92
CA GLY A 70 5.76 1.19 19.77
C GLY A 70 5.52 2.00 18.50
N TYR A 71 4.29 2.37 18.23
CA TYR A 71 3.92 3.23 17.09
C TYR A 71 4.61 4.60 17.19
N LYS A 72 4.51 5.25 18.34
CA LYS A 72 5.13 6.56 18.57
C LYS A 72 6.65 6.52 18.41
N THR A 73 7.30 5.47 18.93
CA THR A 73 8.75 5.27 18.80
C THR A 73 9.15 5.08 17.33
N ALA A 74 8.44 4.26 16.59
CA ALA A 74 8.69 4.05 15.17
C ALA A 74 8.54 5.35 14.36
N LEU A 75 7.47 6.11 14.61
CA LEU A 75 7.23 7.39 13.95
C LEU A 75 8.34 8.40 14.24
N ARG A 76 8.74 8.57 15.51
CA ARG A 76 9.85 9.47 15.89
C ARG A 76 11.15 9.07 15.21
N SER A 77 11.46 7.76 15.20
CA SER A 77 12.67 7.25 14.54
C SER A 77 12.66 7.55 13.04
N TRP A 78 11.51 7.36 12.38
CA TRP A 78 11.36 7.70 10.96
C TRP A 78 11.57 9.18 10.70
N MET A 79 10.90 10.04 11.45
CA MET A 79 10.99 11.49 11.29
C MET A 79 12.42 11.99 11.52
N SER A 80 13.09 11.50 12.55
CA SER A 80 14.50 11.86 12.83
C SER A 80 15.42 11.42 11.69
N LYS A 81 15.33 10.16 11.25
CA LYS A 81 16.25 9.60 10.24
C LYS A 81 16.02 10.16 8.84
N LYS A 82 14.78 10.44 8.47
CA LYS A 82 14.43 10.82 7.09
C LYS A 82 14.24 12.32 6.90
N HIS A 83 13.88 13.03 7.94
CA HIS A 83 13.51 14.45 7.86
C HIS A 83 14.30 15.33 8.83
N ASN A 84 15.23 14.74 9.58
CA ASN A 84 16.03 15.46 10.59
C ASN A 84 15.16 16.26 11.58
N TRP A 85 14.10 15.65 12.03
CA TRP A 85 13.07 16.27 12.86
C TRP A 85 12.97 15.64 14.25
#